data_c04e78dad9e040afc1fc3b0649c55721
#
_entry.id   c04e78dad9e040afc1fc3b0649c55721
#
_cell.length_a   1.000
_cell.length_b   1.000
_cell.length_c   1.000
_cell.angle_alpha   90.00
_cell.angle_beta   90.00
_cell.angle_gamma   90.00
#
_symmetry.space_group_name_H-M   'P 1'
#
loop_
_entity.id
_entity.type
_entity.pdbx_description
1 polymer ?
#
loop_
_entity_poly.entity_id
_entity_poly.type
_entity_poly.pdbx_seq_one_letter_code
_entity_poly.pdbx_strand_id
1 'polypeptide(L)'
;MLENLWHTEKENIEKKSVFWNMMSSGLNSVVSMFLLWIVTLINGVSDAGVFSLAFSTSQMMLTIGNYGMRNYQATDIRNKYTMGIYLSSRILTNVVMMCAVGIFVLAEGYYFEKACITILLCFLKVTDAMDDVYGGYYQQNGRLDIAGKMMTIRIAGYVIAFCISLVITHNMILSCCIATIISGISLIMLVGSTKSVFVLERPILEWKKIVGLLKECLPLCISAFLLIYMGNAPKYAIDTYMTSREQAFYTYLFMPCFVTNLFVGFALQPLLVRLSENWVKKQYSNFLKLCALIFAVAVTIAFFIVLAGGWLGCPVLSIVFG
;
A
#
# COMPACT_ATOMS: atom_id res chain seq x y z
N MET A 1 -7.44 21.07 18.36
CA MET A 1 -6.38 20.11 18.79
C MET A 1 -5.67 19.45 17.61
N LEU A 2 -6.39 18.97 16.57
CA LEU A 2 -5.80 18.34 15.38
C LEU A 2 -5.02 19.34 14.50
N GLU A 3 -5.36 20.60 14.49
CA GLU A 3 -4.67 21.64 13.70
C GLU A 3 -3.22 21.84 14.10
N ASN A 4 -2.89 21.69 15.38
CA ASN A 4 -1.52 21.81 15.89
C ASN A 4 -0.59 20.68 15.40
N LEU A 5 -1.14 19.54 14.94
CA LEU A 5 -0.37 18.45 14.36
C LEU A 5 0.34 18.85 13.06
N TRP A 6 -0.21 19.82 12.32
CA TRP A 6 0.29 20.23 11.01
C TRP A 6 1.28 21.40 11.06
N HIS A 7 1.39 22.07 12.21
CA HIS A 7 2.37 23.12 12.41
C HIS A 7 3.75 22.52 12.66
N THR A 8 4.63 22.68 11.66
CA THR A 8 6.03 22.26 11.74
C THR A 8 6.88 23.48 11.40
N GLU A 9 7.88 23.79 12.23
CA GLU A 9 8.87 24.85 11.95
C GLU A 9 9.57 24.53 10.61
N LYS A 10 9.77 25.55 9.78
CA LYS A 10 10.31 25.40 8.42
C LYS A 10 11.65 24.64 8.39
N GLU A 11 12.50 24.88 9.38
CA GLU A 11 13.82 24.26 9.51
C GLU A 11 13.76 22.74 9.76
N ASN A 12 12.65 22.25 10.33
CA ASN A 12 12.46 20.84 10.69
C ASN A 12 11.58 20.05 9.69
N ILE A 13 11.04 20.71 8.65
CA ILE A 13 10.10 20.08 7.72
C ILE A 13 10.78 18.90 6.99
N GLU A 14 12.00 19.09 6.48
CA GLU A 14 12.70 18.06 5.71
C GLU A 14 12.97 16.80 6.57
N LYS A 15 13.52 16.98 7.77
CA LYS A 15 13.79 15.87 8.71
C LYS A 15 12.52 15.14 9.11
N LYS A 16 11.45 15.89 9.43
CA LYS A 16 10.14 15.30 9.76
C LYS A 16 9.49 14.62 8.56
N SER A 17 9.65 15.15 7.36
CA SER A 17 9.17 14.52 6.12
C SER A 17 9.81 13.15 5.90
N VAL A 18 11.13 13.05 6.03
CA VAL A 18 11.83 11.77 5.92
C VAL A 18 11.35 10.79 7.01
N PHE A 19 11.32 11.22 8.27
CA PHE A 19 10.90 10.38 9.38
C PHE A 19 9.47 9.84 9.21
N TRP A 20 8.49 10.71 8.95
CA TRP A 20 7.09 10.30 8.85
C TRP A 20 6.81 9.49 7.59
N ASN A 21 7.51 9.77 6.48
CA ASN A 21 7.41 8.96 5.27
C ASN A 21 7.97 7.56 5.49
N MET A 22 9.12 7.43 6.15
CA MET A 22 9.68 6.11 6.51
C MET A 22 8.76 5.35 7.46
N MET A 23 8.22 6.04 8.48
CA MET A 23 7.31 5.45 9.46
C MET A 23 6.03 4.94 8.80
N SER A 24 5.40 5.75 7.95
CA SER A 24 4.17 5.36 7.24
C SER A 24 4.39 4.23 6.24
N SER A 25 5.49 4.29 5.49
CA SER A 25 5.85 3.23 4.52
C SER A 25 6.19 1.92 5.23
N GLY A 26 6.93 1.98 6.33
CA GLY A 26 7.26 0.83 7.15
C GLY A 26 6.00 0.19 7.75
N LEU A 27 5.13 1.00 8.36
CA LEU A 27 3.87 0.54 8.91
C LEU A 27 2.99 -0.11 7.84
N ASN A 28 2.82 0.53 6.69
CA ASN A 28 2.03 -0.01 5.58
C ASN A 28 2.57 -1.36 5.07
N SER A 29 3.88 -1.54 5.07
CA SER A 29 4.50 -2.80 4.63
C SER A 29 4.29 -3.95 5.62
N VAL A 30 4.24 -3.66 6.92
CA VAL A 30 4.10 -4.68 7.98
C VAL A 30 2.64 -5.01 8.28
N VAL A 31 1.70 -4.10 7.97
CA VAL A 31 0.27 -4.26 8.32
C VAL A 31 -0.32 -5.59 7.85
N SER A 32 -0.03 -6.00 6.61
CA SER A 32 -0.59 -7.24 6.06
C SER A 32 -0.15 -8.48 6.85
N MET A 33 1.13 -8.51 7.24
CA MET A 33 1.69 -9.60 8.03
C MET A 33 1.11 -9.61 9.46
N PHE A 34 1.03 -8.42 10.06
CA PHE A 34 0.49 -8.27 11.41
C PHE A 34 -0.98 -8.66 11.49
N LEU A 35 -1.81 -8.19 10.57
CA LEU A 35 -3.22 -8.56 10.53
C LEU A 35 -3.41 -10.06 10.27
N LEU A 36 -2.64 -10.65 9.36
CA LEU A 36 -2.68 -12.08 9.11
C LEU A 36 -2.30 -12.89 10.35
N TRP A 37 -1.27 -12.48 11.07
CA TRP A 37 -0.86 -13.13 12.33
C TRP A 37 -1.98 -13.08 13.37
N ILE A 38 -2.61 -11.93 13.57
CA ILE A 38 -3.74 -11.78 14.51
C ILE A 38 -4.93 -12.67 14.11
N VAL A 39 -5.28 -12.70 12.81
CA VAL A 39 -6.37 -13.57 12.30
C VAL A 39 -6.01 -15.05 12.56
N THR A 40 -4.75 -15.45 12.34
CA THR A 40 -4.31 -16.83 12.61
C THR A 40 -4.50 -17.21 14.07
N LEU A 41 -4.11 -16.32 15.00
CA LEU A 41 -4.19 -16.58 16.44
C LEU A 41 -5.63 -16.65 16.96
N ILE A 42 -6.53 -15.85 16.39
CA ILE A 42 -7.90 -15.71 16.93
C ILE A 42 -8.87 -16.67 16.23
N ASN A 43 -8.85 -16.71 14.91
CA ASN A 43 -9.81 -17.46 14.09
C ASN A 43 -9.24 -18.75 13.52
N GLY A 44 -7.91 -18.92 13.57
CA GLY A 44 -7.24 -20.12 13.07
C GLY A 44 -6.75 -20.02 11.61
N VAL A 45 -6.08 -21.09 11.18
CA VAL A 45 -5.32 -21.11 9.93
C VAL A 45 -6.22 -21.03 8.68
N SER A 46 -7.43 -21.62 8.72
CA SER A 46 -8.33 -21.59 7.56
C SER A 46 -8.78 -20.16 7.23
N ASP A 47 -9.21 -19.41 8.23
CA ASP A 47 -9.67 -18.03 8.09
C ASP A 47 -8.52 -17.10 7.70
N ALA A 48 -7.31 -17.39 8.22
CA ALA A 48 -6.10 -16.68 7.81
C ALA A 48 -5.79 -16.86 6.31
N GLY A 49 -6.05 -18.04 5.75
CA GLY A 49 -5.91 -18.29 4.32
C GLY A 49 -6.87 -17.45 3.48
N VAL A 50 -8.15 -17.40 3.88
CA VAL A 50 -9.17 -16.55 3.23
C VAL A 50 -8.77 -15.07 3.31
N PHE A 51 -8.38 -14.61 4.52
CA PHE A 51 -7.94 -13.23 4.73
C PHE A 51 -6.72 -12.87 3.87
N SER A 52 -5.71 -13.75 3.82
CA SER A 52 -4.49 -13.55 3.04
C SER A 52 -4.76 -13.35 1.55
N LEU A 53 -5.64 -14.17 0.98
CA LEU A 53 -6.03 -14.05 -0.42
C LEU A 53 -6.83 -12.77 -0.66
N ALA A 54 -7.84 -12.50 0.17
CA ALA A 54 -8.67 -11.31 0.07
C ALA A 54 -7.85 -10.03 0.19
N PHE A 55 -6.87 -10.00 1.13
CA PHE A 55 -5.95 -8.88 1.28
C PHE A 55 -5.04 -8.72 0.05
N SER A 56 -4.52 -9.82 -0.49
CA SER A 56 -3.68 -9.79 -1.71
C SER A 56 -4.46 -9.30 -2.93
N THR A 57 -5.71 -9.75 -3.08
CA THR A 57 -6.63 -9.27 -4.12
C THR A 57 -6.90 -7.77 -3.94
N SER A 58 -7.15 -7.30 -2.72
CA SER A 58 -7.36 -5.88 -2.45
C SER A 58 -6.14 -5.01 -2.80
N GLN A 59 -4.93 -5.51 -2.56
CA GLN A 59 -3.69 -4.83 -2.96
C GLN A 59 -3.51 -4.78 -4.48
N MET A 60 -3.87 -5.85 -5.19
CA MET A 60 -3.86 -5.87 -6.65
C MET A 60 -4.87 -4.86 -7.23
N MET A 61 -6.09 -4.86 -6.72
CA MET A 61 -7.15 -3.94 -7.17
C MET A 61 -6.81 -2.47 -6.84
N LEU A 62 -6.11 -2.21 -5.73
CA LEU A 62 -5.62 -0.87 -5.38
C LEU A 62 -4.76 -0.24 -6.50
N THR A 63 -4.07 -1.03 -7.31
CA THR A 63 -3.29 -0.49 -8.45
C THR A 63 -4.17 0.20 -9.47
N ILE A 64 -5.40 -0.30 -9.67
CA ILE A 64 -6.42 0.32 -10.52
C ILE A 64 -6.91 1.61 -9.85
N GLY A 65 -7.16 1.59 -8.53
CA GLY A 65 -7.55 2.78 -7.77
C GLY A 65 -6.47 3.86 -7.81
N ASN A 66 -5.21 3.51 -7.55
CA ASN A 66 -4.09 4.44 -7.56
C ASN A 66 -3.70 4.92 -8.96
N TYR A 67 -3.85 4.10 -9.97
CA TYR A 67 -3.60 4.39 -11.38
C TYR A 67 -2.23 5.04 -11.67
N GLY A 68 -1.26 4.90 -10.75
CA GLY A 68 0.04 5.55 -10.83
C GLY A 68 0.04 7.09 -10.70
N MET A 69 -1.12 7.69 -10.38
CA MET A 69 -1.32 9.15 -10.40
C MET A 69 -0.44 9.89 -9.40
N ARG A 70 -0.12 9.31 -8.22
CA ARG A 70 0.70 9.99 -7.21
C ARG A 70 2.08 10.34 -7.73
N ASN A 71 2.73 9.41 -8.43
CA ASN A 71 4.06 9.65 -8.99
C ASN A 71 4.02 10.78 -10.03
N TYR A 72 2.98 10.80 -10.85
CA TYR A 72 2.76 11.85 -11.83
C TYR A 72 2.50 13.20 -11.13
N GLN A 73 1.58 13.24 -10.16
CA GLN A 73 1.24 14.45 -9.39
C GLN A 73 2.45 15.03 -8.65
N ALA A 74 3.24 14.19 -7.98
CA ALA A 74 4.42 14.63 -7.24
C ALA A 74 5.50 15.26 -8.14
N THR A 75 5.51 14.91 -9.43
CA THR A 75 6.48 15.42 -10.43
C THR A 75 5.89 16.49 -11.33
N ASP A 76 4.61 16.84 -11.20
CA ASP A 76 3.95 17.89 -11.97
C ASP A 76 4.29 19.30 -11.43
N ILE A 77 5.56 19.69 -11.58
CA ILE A 77 6.09 21.00 -11.13
C ILE A 77 5.39 22.17 -11.86
N ARG A 78 4.89 21.93 -13.08
CA ARG A 78 4.26 22.95 -13.91
C ARG A 78 2.77 23.14 -13.60
N ASN A 79 2.21 22.36 -12.66
CA ASN A 79 0.79 22.36 -12.31
C ASN A 79 -0.11 22.22 -13.56
N LYS A 80 0.25 21.27 -14.44
CA LYS A 80 -0.52 20.96 -15.66
C LYS A 80 -1.95 20.58 -15.34
N TYR A 81 -2.14 19.87 -14.24
CA TYR A 81 -3.44 19.48 -13.70
C TYR A 81 -3.63 20.03 -12.29
N THR A 82 -4.81 20.56 -12.01
CA THR A 82 -5.17 21.06 -10.67
C THR A 82 -5.50 19.91 -9.72
N MET A 83 -5.47 20.15 -8.42
CA MET A 83 -5.86 19.17 -7.40
C MET A 83 -7.29 18.66 -7.65
N GLY A 84 -8.21 19.53 -8.09
CA GLY A 84 -9.59 19.16 -8.40
C GLY A 84 -9.69 18.11 -9.54
N ILE A 85 -8.80 18.17 -10.54
CA ILE A 85 -8.74 17.16 -11.63
C ILE A 85 -8.18 15.83 -11.10
N TYR A 86 -7.09 15.85 -10.30
CA TYR A 86 -6.56 14.65 -9.68
C TYR A 86 -7.61 13.97 -8.80
N LEU A 87 -8.36 14.73 -8.02
CA LEU A 87 -9.40 14.20 -7.13
C LEU A 87 -10.55 13.57 -7.92
N SER A 88 -11.03 14.22 -8.98
CA SER A 88 -12.08 13.66 -9.86
C SER A 88 -11.61 12.40 -10.58
N SER A 89 -10.38 12.39 -11.06
CA SER A 89 -9.78 11.21 -11.69
C SER A 89 -9.65 10.06 -10.69
N ARG A 90 -9.28 10.33 -9.44
CA ARG A 90 -9.20 9.35 -8.36
C ARG A 90 -10.56 8.76 -8.00
N ILE A 91 -11.60 9.58 -7.92
CA ILE A 91 -12.96 9.10 -7.68
C ILE A 91 -13.36 8.14 -8.81
N LEU A 92 -13.12 8.52 -10.07
CA LEU A 92 -13.44 7.69 -11.24
C LEU A 92 -12.68 6.35 -11.20
N THR A 93 -11.37 6.36 -10.94
CA THR A 93 -10.58 5.11 -10.86
C THR A 93 -11.00 4.23 -9.70
N ASN A 94 -11.41 4.79 -8.56
CA ASN A 94 -11.97 4.03 -7.45
C ASN A 94 -13.31 3.37 -7.81
N VAL A 95 -14.18 4.06 -8.55
CA VAL A 95 -15.42 3.44 -9.05
C VAL A 95 -15.10 2.29 -10.01
N VAL A 96 -14.18 2.50 -10.96
CA VAL A 96 -13.72 1.45 -11.88
C VAL A 96 -13.12 0.26 -11.12
N MET A 97 -12.30 0.53 -10.10
CA MET A 97 -11.73 -0.49 -9.21
C MET A 97 -12.83 -1.32 -8.55
N MET A 98 -13.85 -0.69 -7.97
CA MET A 98 -14.94 -1.42 -7.29
C MET A 98 -15.82 -2.21 -8.27
N CYS A 99 -16.05 -1.70 -9.48
CA CYS A 99 -16.69 -2.48 -10.54
C CYS A 99 -15.85 -3.72 -10.93
N ALA A 100 -14.53 -3.54 -11.08
CA ALA A 100 -13.63 -4.65 -11.37
C ALA A 100 -13.62 -5.70 -10.25
N VAL A 101 -13.66 -5.27 -8.99
CA VAL A 101 -13.80 -6.17 -7.82
C VAL A 101 -15.09 -6.97 -7.89
N GLY A 102 -16.21 -6.32 -8.18
CA GLY A 102 -17.50 -7.01 -8.32
C GLY A 102 -17.46 -8.07 -9.42
N ILE A 103 -16.93 -7.73 -10.60
CA ILE A 103 -16.76 -8.68 -11.71
C ILE A 103 -15.82 -9.82 -11.31
N PHE A 104 -14.71 -9.54 -10.65
CA PHE A 104 -13.74 -10.54 -10.21
C PHE A 104 -14.35 -11.53 -9.22
N VAL A 105 -15.05 -11.05 -8.18
CA VAL A 105 -15.70 -11.89 -7.17
C VAL A 105 -16.77 -12.81 -7.79
N LEU A 106 -17.53 -12.29 -8.77
CA LEU A 106 -18.54 -13.07 -9.49
C LEU A 106 -17.91 -14.12 -10.42
N ALA A 107 -16.83 -13.76 -11.11
CA ALA A 107 -16.13 -14.65 -12.04
C ALA A 107 -15.45 -15.83 -11.32
N GLU A 108 -14.87 -15.56 -10.14
CA GLU A 108 -14.23 -16.59 -9.31
C GLU A 108 -15.23 -17.46 -8.53
N GLY A 109 -16.53 -17.09 -8.52
CA GLY A 109 -17.56 -17.86 -7.83
C GLY A 109 -17.33 -17.96 -6.32
N TYR A 110 -16.81 -16.92 -5.68
CA TYR A 110 -16.53 -16.93 -4.25
C TYR A 110 -17.81 -17.16 -3.43
N TYR A 111 -17.71 -18.00 -2.39
CA TYR A 111 -18.78 -18.13 -1.42
C TYR A 111 -18.98 -16.83 -0.62
N PHE A 112 -20.16 -16.65 -0.04
CA PHE A 112 -20.62 -15.38 0.53
C PHE A 112 -19.62 -14.72 1.49
N GLU A 113 -19.08 -15.46 2.44
CA GLU A 113 -18.14 -14.92 3.44
C GLU A 113 -16.85 -14.39 2.80
N LYS A 114 -16.23 -15.20 1.93
CA LYS A 114 -15.00 -14.80 1.20
C LYS A 114 -15.25 -13.60 0.29
N ALA A 115 -16.40 -13.56 -0.38
CA ALA A 115 -16.82 -12.44 -1.20
C ALA A 115 -16.95 -11.15 -0.37
N CYS A 116 -17.65 -11.22 0.77
CA CYS A 116 -17.83 -10.09 1.68
C CYS A 116 -16.50 -9.55 2.20
N ILE A 117 -15.60 -10.43 2.67
CA ILE A 117 -14.28 -10.03 3.18
C ILE A 117 -13.46 -9.36 2.08
N THR A 118 -13.47 -9.92 0.86
CA THR A 118 -12.73 -9.36 -0.29
C THR A 118 -13.26 -7.97 -0.64
N ILE A 119 -14.58 -7.80 -0.74
CA ILE A 119 -15.21 -6.51 -1.05
C ILE A 119 -14.91 -5.48 0.04
N LEU A 120 -15.02 -5.83 1.33
CA LEU A 120 -14.75 -4.92 2.44
C LEU A 120 -13.28 -4.48 2.48
N LEU A 121 -12.34 -5.39 2.25
CA LEU A 121 -10.94 -5.05 2.15
C LEU A 121 -10.65 -4.16 0.91
N CYS A 122 -11.36 -4.35 -0.20
CA CYS A 122 -11.26 -3.45 -1.33
C CYS A 122 -11.84 -2.07 -1.02
N PHE A 123 -12.92 -1.96 -0.24
CA PHE A 123 -13.41 -0.67 0.27
C PHE A 123 -12.40 0.01 1.21
N LEU A 124 -11.71 -0.77 2.06
CA LEU A 124 -10.58 -0.26 2.84
C LEU A 124 -9.50 0.34 1.92
N LYS A 125 -9.22 -0.31 0.78
CA LYS A 125 -8.26 0.19 -0.21
C LYS A 125 -8.75 1.41 -0.99
N VAL A 126 -10.06 1.65 -1.12
CA VAL A 126 -10.58 2.93 -1.61
C VAL A 126 -10.13 4.08 -0.70
N THR A 127 -10.14 3.88 0.62
CA THR A 127 -9.64 4.91 1.55
C THR A 127 -8.14 5.11 1.43
N ASP A 128 -7.36 4.04 1.16
CA ASP A 128 -5.92 4.14 0.87
C ASP A 128 -5.68 4.97 -0.41
N ALA A 129 -6.44 4.70 -1.47
CA ALA A 129 -6.33 5.43 -2.73
C ALA A 129 -6.71 6.91 -2.58
N MET A 130 -7.71 7.22 -1.76
CA MET A 130 -8.09 8.61 -1.48
C MET A 130 -7.01 9.32 -0.67
N ASP A 131 -6.41 8.67 0.33
CA ASP A 131 -5.28 9.22 1.09
C ASP A 131 -4.07 9.49 0.18
N ASP A 132 -3.83 8.61 -0.79
CA ASP A 132 -2.73 8.72 -1.75
C ASP A 132 -2.80 9.98 -2.62
N VAL A 133 -3.99 10.41 -3.07
CA VAL A 133 -4.13 11.64 -3.87
C VAL A 133 -3.89 12.90 -3.02
N TYR A 134 -4.34 12.92 -1.77
CA TYR A 134 -4.02 14.01 -0.85
C TYR A 134 -2.52 14.00 -0.49
N GLY A 135 -1.96 12.82 -0.25
CA GLY A 135 -0.53 12.64 -0.03
C GLY A 135 0.33 13.16 -1.18
N GLY A 136 -0.08 12.93 -2.43
CA GLY A 136 0.54 13.49 -3.63
C GLY A 136 0.48 15.03 -3.64
N TYR A 137 -0.65 15.60 -3.29
CA TYR A 137 -0.81 17.06 -3.19
C TYR A 137 0.09 17.69 -2.12
N TYR A 138 0.16 17.09 -0.93
CA TYR A 138 1.07 17.58 0.12
C TYR A 138 2.53 17.40 -0.29
N GLN A 139 2.88 16.32 -0.94
CA GLN A 139 4.24 16.08 -1.46
C GLN A 139 4.63 17.12 -2.52
N GLN A 140 3.75 17.44 -3.46
CA GLN A 140 3.94 18.47 -4.48
C GLN A 140 4.20 19.86 -3.85
N ASN A 141 3.57 20.14 -2.70
CA ASN A 141 3.73 21.37 -1.93
C ASN A 141 4.87 21.30 -0.88
N GLY A 142 5.75 20.30 -0.96
CA GLY A 142 6.91 20.16 -0.05
C GLY A 142 6.55 19.74 1.39
N ARG A 143 5.32 19.28 1.64
CA ARG A 143 4.82 18.89 2.96
C ARG A 143 4.57 17.38 3.07
N LEU A 144 5.58 16.58 2.70
CA LEU A 144 5.53 15.11 2.81
C LEU A 144 5.37 14.64 4.27
N ASP A 145 5.75 15.49 5.26
CA ASP A 145 5.50 15.23 6.69
C ASP A 145 4.02 15.07 7.02
N ILE A 146 3.15 15.88 6.39
CA ILE A 146 1.69 15.78 6.57
C ILE A 146 1.16 14.48 5.96
N ALA A 147 1.58 14.14 4.74
CA ALA A 147 1.19 12.89 4.09
C ALA A 147 1.56 11.67 4.95
N GLY A 148 2.79 11.62 5.46
CA GLY A 148 3.26 10.52 6.29
C GLY A 148 2.52 10.42 7.63
N LYS A 149 2.25 11.56 8.31
CA LYS A 149 1.45 11.59 9.54
C LYS A 149 0.02 11.08 9.31
N MET A 150 -0.65 11.57 8.27
CA MET A 150 -2.02 11.16 7.93
C MET A 150 -2.10 9.66 7.70
N MET A 151 -1.25 9.13 6.85
CA MET A 151 -1.19 7.70 6.56
C MET A 151 -0.92 6.88 7.82
N THR A 152 0.04 7.30 8.68
CA THR A 152 0.38 6.60 9.93
C THR A 152 -0.81 6.56 10.89
N ILE A 153 -1.46 7.70 11.14
CA ILE A 153 -2.60 7.80 12.08
C ILE A 153 -3.77 6.95 11.56
N ARG A 154 -4.08 7.03 10.27
CA ARG A 154 -5.18 6.28 9.67
C ARG A 154 -4.93 4.77 9.73
N ILE A 155 -3.72 4.31 9.36
CA ILE A 155 -3.36 2.90 9.42
C ILE A 155 -3.43 2.39 10.86
N ALA A 156 -2.81 3.09 11.82
CA ALA A 156 -2.87 2.71 13.22
C ALA A 156 -4.33 2.63 13.72
N GLY A 157 -5.16 3.61 13.36
CA GLY A 157 -6.57 3.65 13.75
C GLY A 157 -7.36 2.43 13.28
N TYR A 158 -7.30 2.09 11.97
CA TYR A 158 -8.06 0.95 11.48
C TYR A 158 -7.49 -0.39 11.92
N VAL A 159 -6.16 -0.50 12.09
CA VAL A 159 -5.52 -1.73 12.59
C VAL A 159 -5.95 -2.01 14.03
N ILE A 160 -5.90 -1.01 14.91
CA ILE A 160 -6.37 -1.13 16.30
C ILE A 160 -7.85 -1.52 16.33
N ALA A 161 -8.69 -0.85 15.53
CA ALA A 161 -10.12 -1.13 15.46
C ALA A 161 -10.40 -2.55 14.96
N PHE A 162 -9.68 -3.03 13.94
CA PHE A 162 -9.76 -4.39 13.44
C PHE A 162 -9.40 -5.41 14.54
N CYS A 163 -8.27 -5.22 15.22
CA CYS A 163 -7.80 -6.13 16.27
C CYS A 163 -8.78 -6.20 17.43
N ILE A 164 -9.24 -5.06 17.96
CA ILE A 164 -10.20 -5.02 19.06
C ILE A 164 -11.50 -5.72 18.65
N SER A 165 -12.03 -5.40 17.48
CA SER A 165 -13.25 -6.02 16.97
C SER A 165 -13.11 -7.53 16.80
N LEU A 166 -11.98 -8.00 16.25
CA LEU A 166 -11.74 -9.41 16.01
C LEU A 166 -11.62 -10.20 17.32
N VAL A 167 -10.92 -9.65 18.34
CA VAL A 167 -10.79 -10.27 19.67
C VAL A 167 -12.15 -10.39 20.37
N ILE A 168 -13.03 -9.38 20.24
CA ILE A 168 -14.32 -9.36 20.93
C ILE A 168 -15.35 -10.25 20.22
N THR A 169 -15.38 -10.20 18.88
CA THR A 169 -16.48 -10.78 18.10
C THR A 169 -16.15 -12.12 17.46
N HIS A 170 -14.87 -12.44 17.29
CA HIS A 170 -14.38 -13.56 16.48
C HIS A 170 -14.99 -13.60 15.06
N ASN A 171 -15.51 -12.47 14.58
CA ASN A 171 -16.18 -12.33 13.28
C ASN A 171 -15.35 -11.47 12.34
N MET A 172 -14.77 -12.09 11.31
CA MET A 172 -13.86 -11.43 10.37
C MET A 172 -14.59 -10.40 9.49
N ILE A 173 -15.84 -10.67 9.08
CA ILE A 173 -16.63 -9.73 8.27
C ILE A 173 -16.88 -8.45 9.07
N LEU A 174 -17.31 -8.57 10.32
CA LEU A 174 -17.60 -7.44 11.18
C LEU A 174 -16.33 -6.63 11.44
N SER A 175 -15.19 -7.29 11.66
CA SER A 175 -13.90 -6.63 11.89
C SER A 175 -13.40 -5.87 10.66
N CYS A 176 -13.55 -6.44 9.47
CA CYS A 176 -13.25 -5.76 8.21
C CYS A 176 -14.18 -4.54 8.00
N CYS A 177 -15.45 -4.66 8.32
CA CYS A 177 -16.43 -3.58 8.23
C CYS A 177 -16.05 -2.41 9.15
N ILE A 178 -15.79 -2.68 10.43
CA ILE A 178 -15.38 -1.68 11.42
C ILE A 178 -14.07 -1.00 11.00
N ALA A 179 -13.07 -1.77 10.56
CA ALA A 179 -11.80 -1.22 10.08
C ALA A 179 -12.01 -0.26 8.90
N THR A 180 -12.86 -0.63 7.95
CA THR A 180 -13.17 0.19 6.77
C THR A 180 -13.87 1.49 7.18
N ILE A 181 -14.86 1.43 8.08
CA ILE A 181 -15.57 2.60 8.58
C ILE A 181 -14.61 3.54 9.33
N ILE A 182 -13.80 3.01 10.24
CA ILE A 182 -12.83 3.80 11.01
C ILE A 182 -11.78 4.44 10.08
N SER A 183 -11.31 3.71 9.07
CA SER A 183 -10.38 4.27 8.06
C SER A 183 -11.01 5.43 7.30
N GLY A 184 -12.28 5.29 6.86
CA GLY A 184 -13.01 6.35 6.16
C GLY A 184 -13.24 7.58 7.03
N ILE A 185 -13.71 7.40 8.27
CA ILE A 185 -13.91 8.51 9.23
C ILE A 185 -12.58 9.21 9.51
N SER A 186 -11.52 8.44 9.78
CA SER A 186 -10.18 9.00 10.02
C SER A 186 -9.69 9.82 8.84
N LEU A 187 -9.86 9.33 7.61
CA LEU A 187 -9.50 10.06 6.40
C LEU A 187 -10.24 11.40 6.31
N ILE A 188 -11.57 11.40 6.47
CA ILE A 188 -12.39 12.62 6.39
C ILE A 188 -11.97 13.64 7.47
N MET A 189 -11.76 13.19 8.70
CA MET A 189 -11.35 14.04 9.81
C MET A 189 -9.94 14.63 9.59
N LEU A 190 -8.99 13.79 9.16
CA LEU A 190 -7.61 14.23 8.93
C LEU A 190 -7.52 15.19 7.75
N VAL A 191 -8.16 14.89 6.61
CA VAL A 191 -8.23 15.81 5.46
C VAL A 191 -8.94 17.10 5.85
N GLY A 192 -10.02 17.01 6.61
CA GLY A 192 -10.74 18.20 7.12
C GLY A 192 -9.87 19.12 7.98
N SER A 193 -9.00 18.53 8.79
CA SER A 193 -8.08 19.30 9.67
C SER A 193 -6.92 19.97 8.93
N THR A 194 -6.55 19.49 7.72
CA THR A 194 -5.51 20.14 6.91
C THR A 194 -5.97 21.41 6.20
N LYS A 195 -7.27 21.71 6.21
CA LYS A 195 -7.82 22.96 5.65
C LYS A 195 -7.26 24.22 6.31
N SER A 196 -6.72 24.12 7.53
CA SER A 196 -6.02 25.22 8.21
C SER A 196 -4.68 25.58 7.56
N VAL A 197 -4.08 24.65 6.78
CA VAL A 197 -2.76 24.81 6.16
C VAL A 197 -2.84 24.88 4.64
N PHE A 198 -3.83 24.22 4.04
CA PHE A 198 -4.00 24.12 2.60
C PHE A 198 -5.42 24.47 2.14
N VAL A 199 -5.50 25.14 1.00
CA VAL A 199 -6.76 25.34 0.30
C VAL A 199 -7.04 24.07 -0.52
N LEU A 200 -7.97 23.26 -0.04
CA LEU A 200 -8.37 22.05 -0.73
C LEU A 200 -9.39 22.38 -1.82
N GLU A 201 -9.05 22.08 -3.06
CA GLU A 201 -9.97 22.24 -4.17
C GLU A 201 -11.08 21.16 -4.13
N ARG A 202 -12.25 21.52 -4.65
CA ARG A 202 -13.34 20.57 -4.89
C ARG A 202 -13.06 19.76 -6.15
N PRO A 203 -13.64 18.55 -6.30
CA PRO A 203 -13.55 17.80 -7.54
C PRO A 203 -14.05 18.63 -8.73
N ILE A 204 -13.28 18.66 -9.81
CA ILE A 204 -13.60 19.38 -11.04
C ILE A 204 -13.82 18.37 -12.16
N LEU A 205 -15.00 18.38 -12.78
CA LEU A 205 -15.38 17.41 -13.81
C LEU A 205 -15.09 17.96 -15.21
N GLU A 206 -13.81 18.03 -15.59
CA GLU A 206 -13.36 18.36 -16.93
C GLU A 206 -12.89 17.10 -17.68
N TRP A 207 -13.79 16.43 -18.38
CA TRP A 207 -13.53 15.15 -19.03
C TRP A 207 -12.29 15.11 -19.91
N LYS A 208 -12.02 16.18 -20.68
CA LYS A 208 -10.82 16.25 -21.53
C LYS A 208 -9.52 16.16 -20.72
N LYS A 209 -9.46 16.86 -19.59
CA LYS A 209 -8.28 16.83 -18.71
C LYS A 209 -8.18 15.52 -17.95
N ILE A 210 -9.32 14.97 -17.45
CA ILE A 210 -9.37 13.69 -16.77
C ILE A 210 -8.86 12.58 -17.70
N VAL A 211 -9.40 12.47 -18.93
CA VAL A 211 -8.96 11.47 -19.90
C VAL A 211 -7.49 11.69 -20.31
N GLY A 212 -7.04 12.94 -20.43
CA GLY A 212 -5.64 13.27 -20.68
C GLY A 212 -4.73 12.74 -19.60
N LEU A 213 -5.04 13.01 -18.31
CA LEU A 213 -4.29 12.51 -17.16
C LEU A 213 -4.28 10.97 -17.11
N LEU A 214 -5.43 10.33 -17.30
CA LEU A 214 -5.53 8.88 -17.29
C LEU A 214 -4.71 8.23 -18.41
N LYS A 215 -4.67 8.80 -19.60
CA LYS A 215 -3.83 8.32 -20.71
C LYS A 215 -2.34 8.41 -20.38
N GLU A 216 -1.92 9.49 -19.74
CA GLU A 216 -0.52 9.68 -19.33
C GLU A 216 -0.11 8.72 -18.20
N CYS A 217 -1.01 8.40 -17.29
CA CYS A 217 -0.77 7.46 -16.18
C CYS A 217 -0.97 5.99 -16.55
N LEU A 218 -1.63 5.67 -17.68
CA LEU A 218 -1.98 4.30 -18.07
C LEU A 218 -0.77 3.33 -18.10
N PRO A 219 0.38 3.67 -18.67
CA PRO A 219 1.54 2.77 -18.65
C PRO A 219 2.02 2.44 -17.23
N LEU A 220 1.96 3.42 -16.32
CA LEU A 220 2.32 3.23 -14.91
C LEU A 220 1.32 2.32 -14.19
N CYS A 221 0.03 2.47 -14.50
CA CYS A 221 -1.02 1.61 -13.96
C CYS A 221 -0.83 0.15 -14.39
N ILE A 222 -0.65 -0.09 -15.70
CA ILE A 222 -0.45 -1.44 -16.24
C ILE A 222 0.80 -2.07 -15.64
N SER A 223 1.89 -1.33 -15.57
CA SER A 223 3.17 -1.79 -15.01
C SER A 223 3.03 -2.20 -13.54
N ALA A 224 2.38 -1.35 -12.73
CA ALA A 224 2.14 -1.62 -11.32
C ALA A 224 1.21 -2.82 -11.12
N PHE A 225 0.14 -2.93 -11.92
CA PHE A 225 -0.80 -4.05 -11.86
C PHE A 225 -0.09 -5.37 -12.18
N LEU A 226 0.65 -5.44 -13.29
CA LEU A 226 1.36 -6.65 -13.70
C LEU A 226 2.40 -7.08 -12.66
N LEU A 227 3.13 -6.13 -12.07
CA LEU A 227 4.12 -6.40 -11.03
C LEU A 227 3.48 -7.07 -9.80
N ILE A 228 2.36 -6.50 -9.33
CA ILE A 228 1.65 -7.06 -8.16
C ILE A 228 0.95 -8.37 -8.52
N TYR A 229 0.38 -8.50 -9.72
CA TYR A 229 -0.22 -9.74 -10.19
C TYR A 229 0.80 -10.88 -10.23
N MET A 230 1.98 -10.65 -10.79
CA MET A 230 3.06 -11.66 -10.83
C MET A 230 3.44 -12.14 -9.43
N GLY A 231 3.54 -11.24 -8.46
CA GLY A 231 3.85 -11.60 -7.07
C GLY A 231 2.74 -12.39 -6.37
N ASN A 232 1.49 -12.24 -6.79
CA ASN A 232 0.33 -12.92 -6.21
C ASN A 232 -0.20 -14.09 -7.05
N ALA A 233 0.28 -14.30 -8.28
CA ALA A 233 -0.18 -15.37 -9.17
C ALA A 233 -0.16 -16.77 -8.52
N PRO A 234 0.86 -17.16 -7.73
CA PRO A 234 0.84 -18.44 -7.02
C PRO A 234 -0.32 -18.56 -6.02
N LYS A 235 -0.75 -17.47 -5.40
CA LYS A 235 -1.87 -17.47 -4.46
C LYS A 235 -3.21 -17.78 -5.14
N TYR A 236 -3.41 -17.27 -6.35
CA TYR A 236 -4.61 -17.59 -7.14
C TYR A 236 -4.61 -19.05 -7.62
N ALA A 237 -3.44 -19.58 -7.99
CA ALA A 237 -3.31 -20.99 -8.33
C ALA A 237 -3.63 -21.89 -7.11
N ILE A 238 -3.11 -21.57 -5.93
CA ILE A 238 -3.43 -22.30 -4.69
C ILE A 238 -4.92 -22.23 -4.39
N ASP A 239 -5.54 -21.06 -4.54
CA ASP A 239 -6.97 -20.89 -4.31
C ASP A 239 -7.85 -21.77 -5.21
N THR A 240 -7.40 -21.98 -6.46
CA THR A 240 -8.13 -22.79 -7.44
C THR A 240 -7.97 -24.30 -7.22
N TYR A 241 -6.80 -24.75 -6.78
CA TYR A 241 -6.46 -26.19 -6.75
C TYR A 241 -6.25 -26.77 -5.35
N MET A 242 -6.17 -25.95 -4.34
CA MET A 242 -5.81 -26.32 -2.97
C MET A 242 -6.80 -25.73 -1.95
N THR A 243 -6.50 -25.91 -0.66
CA THR A 243 -7.34 -25.44 0.44
C THR A 243 -6.91 -24.09 0.99
N SER A 244 -7.82 -23.39 1.71
CA SER A 244 -7.50 -22.14 2.41
C SER A 244 -6.39 -22.32 3.45
N ARG A 245 -6.24 -23.51 4.03
CA ARG A 245 -5.15 -23.84 4.97
C ARG A 245 -3.79 -23.80 4.28
N GLU A 246 -3.69 -24.37 3.09
CA GLU A 246 -2.46 -24.36 2.27
C GLU A 246 -2.13 -22.94 1.79
N GLN A 247 -3.16 -22.13 1.50
CA GLN A 247 -3.03 -20.71 1.20
C GLN A 247 -2.37 -19.94 2.36
N ALA A 248 -2.77 -20.23 3.61
CA ALA A 248 -2.14 -19.62 4.78
C ALA A 248 -0.67 -20.04 4.89
N PHE A 249 -0.37 -21.33 4.80
CA PHE A 249 1.00 -21.83 4.87
C PHE A 249 1.91 -21.23 3.80
N TYR A 250 1.44 -21.12 2.56
CA TYR A 250 2.19 -20.46 1.50
C TYR A 250 2.50 -19.01 1.90
N THR A 251 1.54 -18.30 2.45
CA THR A 251 1.73 -16.89 2.84
C THR A 251 2.72 -16.76 4.00
N TYR A 252 2.68 -17.68 4.98
CA TYR A 252 3.66 -17.69 6.08
C TYR A 252 5.08 -17.93 5.58
N LEU A 253 5.28 -18.88 4.66
CA LEU A 253 6.58 -19.13 4.04
C LEU A 253 7.08 -17.93 3.23
N PHE A 254 6.17 -17.12 2.68
CA PHE A 254 6.53 -15.94 1.90
C PHE A 254 6.83 -14.69 2.74
N MET A 255 6.48 -14.70 4.05
CA MET A 255 6.70 -13.55 4.95
C MET A 255 8.15 -13.04 5.00
N PRO A 256 9.19 -13.87 5.08
CA PRO A 256 10.57 -13.40 5.09
C PRO A 256 10.93 -12.57 3.83
N CYS A 257 10.30 -12.88 2.68
CA CYS A 257 10.52 -12.15 1.45
C CYS A 257 9.98 -10.70 1.50
N PHE A 258 8.89 -10.46 2.25
CA PHE A 258 8.39 -9.09 2.46
C PHE A 258 9.36 -8.24 3.27
N VAL A 259 9.96 -8.82 4.30
CA VAL A 259 10.98 -8.15 5.12
C VAL A 259 12.17 -7.76 4.25
N THR A 260 12.59 -8.65 3.35
CA THR A 260 13.66 -8.38 2.37
C THR A 260 13.32 -7.20 1.49
N ASN A 261 12.13 -7.20 0.89
CA ASN A 261 11.68 -6.12 0.02
C ASN A 261 11.71 -4.76 0.73
N LEU A 262 11.37 -4.74 2.00
CA LEU A 262 11.37 -3.54 2.82
C LEU A 262 12.80 -3.00 3.02
N PHE A 263 13.74 -3.86 3.41
CA PHE A 263 15.15 -3.48 3.55
C PHE A 263 15.79 -3.05 2.23
N VAL A 264 15.53 -3.79 1.15
CA VAL A 264 16.01 -3.43 -0.18
C VAL A 264 15.41 -2.08 -0.62
N GLY A 265 14.13 -1.84 -0.38
CA GLY A 265 13.47 -0.57 -0.67
C GLY A 265 14.13 0.60 0.06
N PHE A 266 14.39 0.47 1.37
CA PHE A 266 15.08 1.51 2.13
C PHE A 266 16.52 1.76 1.68
N ALA A 267 17.26 0.71 1.33
CA ALA A 267 18.63 0.83 0.84
C ALA A 267 18.70 1.44 -0.57
N LEU A 268 17.74 1.10 -1.44
CA LEU A 268 17.75 1.53 -2.83
C LEU A 268 17.28 2.98 -3.03
N GLN A 269 16.31 3.47 -2.24
CA GLN A 269 15.77 4.82 -2.45
C GLN A 269 16.82 5.93 -2.53
N PRO A 270 17.78 6.06 -1.60
CA PRO A 270 18.82 7.07 -1.68
C PRO A 270 19.81 6.84 -2.85
N LEU A 271 19.99 5.58 -3.26
CA LEU A 271 20.89 5.21 -4.35
C LEU A 271 20.29 5.52 -5.73
N LEU A 272 18.95 5.49 -5.87
CA LEU A 272 18.26 5.85 -7.12
C LEU A 272 18.53 7.30 -7.53
N VAL A 273 18.60 8.22 -6.58
CA VAL A 273 18.92 9.63 -6.85
C VAL A 273 20.35 9.74 -7.42
N ARG A 274 21.32 9.09 -6.78
CA ARG A 274 22.72 9.06 -7.25
C ARG A 274 22.87 8.40 -8.63
N LEU A 275 22.10 7.35 -8.90
CA LEU A 275 22.06 6.70 -10.21
C LEU A 275 21.57 7.69 -11.29
N SER A 276 20.47 8.39 -11.02
CA SER A 276 19.91 9.39 -11.93
C SER A 276 20.89 10.53 -12.18
N GLU A 277 21.56 11.04 -11.14
CA GLU A 277 22.59 12.08 -11.29
C GLU A 277 23.76 11.63 -12.15
N ASN A 278 24.30 10.41 -11.92
CA ASN A 278 25.42 9.87 -12.71
C ASN A 278 25.03 9.68 -14.17
N TRP A 279 23.78 9.26 -14.44
CA TRP A 279 23.27 9.13 -15.80
C TRP A 279 23.17 10.49 -16.52
N VAL A 280 22.56 11.48 -15.87
CA VAL A 280 22.41 12.83 -16.43
C VAL A 280 23.78 13.48 -16.66
N LYS A 281 24.75 13.28 -15.74
CA LYS A 281 26.12 13.77 -15.86
C LYS A 281 26.97 12.95 -16.83
N LYS A 282 26.41 11.93 -17.52
CA LYS A 282 27.11 11.01 -18.45
C LYS A 282 28.29 10.27 -17.82
N GLN A 283 28.30 10.09 -16.51
CA GLN A 283 29.35 9.38 -15.78
C GLN A 283 29.04 7.88 -15.75
N TYR A 284 29.06 7.23 -16.90
CA TYR A 284 28.65 5.83 -17.08
C TYR A 284 29.47 4.84 -16.25
N SER A 285 30.77 5.09 -16.03
CA SER A 285 31.60 4.23 -15.17
C SER A 285 31.10 4.22 -13.71
N ASN A 286 30.78 5.39 -13.16
CA ASN A 286 30.24 5.50 -11.80
C ASN A 286 28.83 4.91 -11.70
N PHE A 287 28.00 5.08 -12.73
CA PHE A 287 26.69 4.46 -12.84
C PHE A 287 26.80 2.92 -12.79
N LEU A 288 27.67 2.32 -13.62
CA LEU A 288 27.85 0.86 -13.64
C LEU A 288 28.43 0.32 -12.33
N LYS A 289 29.37 1.01 -11.71
CA LYS A 289 29.90 0.63 -10.39
C LYS A 289 28.81 0.63 -9.32
N LEU A 290 27.94 1.63 -9.35
CA LEU A 290 26.83 1.72 -8.40
C LEU A 290 25.79 0.62 -8.66
N CYS A 291 25.48 0.30 -9.92
CA CYS A 291 24.61 -0.84 -10.27
C CYS A 291 25.21 -2.17 -9.78
N ALA A 292 26.51 -2.39 -10.00
CA ALA A 292 27.20 -3.59 -9.53
C ALA A 292 27.19 -3.72 -7.99
N LEU A 293 27.38 -2.60 -7.28
CA LEU A 293 27.29 -2.56 -5.82
C LEU A 293 25.88 -2.94 -5.34
N ILE A 294 24.84 -2.34 -5.93
CA ILE A 294 23.45 -2.66 -5.61
C ILE A 294 23.15 -4.14 -5.84
N PHE A 295 23.59 -4.67 -6.97
CA PHE A 295 23.43 -6.09 -7.31
C PHE A 295 24.17 -6.99 -6.30
N ALA A 296 25.41 -6.68 -5.95
CA ALA A 296 26.18 -7.45 -4.98
C ALA A 296 25.53 -7.44 -3.60
N VAL A 297 25.03 -6.29 -3.14
CA VAL A 297 24.30 -6.18 -1.86
C VAL A 297 23.01 -7.01 -1.91
N ALA A 298 22.24 -6.94 -2.99
CA ALA A 298 21.01 -7.72 -3.14
C ALA A 298 21.27 -9.24 -3.12
N VAL A 299 22.30 -9.71 -3.83
CA VAL A 299 22.72 -11.12 -3.83
C VAL A 299 23.18 -11.56 -2.43
N THR A 300 23.96 -10.73 -1.74
CA THR A 300 24.43 -11.02 -0.38
C THR A 300 23.26 -11.17 0.59
N ILE A 301 22.31 -10.23 0.55
CA ILE A 301 21.10 -10.29 1.39
C ILE A 301 20.29 -11.54 1.06
N ALA A 302 20.07 -11.85 -0.22
CA ALA A 302 19.35 -13.04 -0.64
C ALA A 302 20.02 -14.33 -0.15
N PHE A 303 21.34 -14.41 -0.22
CA PHE A 303 22.11 -15.55 0.28
C PHE A 303 21.91 -15.76 1.79
N PHE A 304 22.03 -14.72 2.60
CA PHE A 304 21.78 -14.81 4.03
C PHE A 304 20.35 -15.19 4.38
N ILE A 305 19.36 -14.72 3.62
CA ILE A 305 17.96 -15.08 3.84
C ILE A 305 17.69 -16.54 3.52
N VAL A 306 18.26 -17.06 2.43
CA VAL A 306 18.13 -18.49 2.11
C VAL A 306 18.76 -19.36 3.18
N LEU A 307 19.95 -19.00 3.67
CA LEU A 307 20.60 -19.70 4.77
C LEU A 307 19.79 -19.62 6.08
N ALA A 308 19.36 -18.42 6.47
CA ALA A 308 18.55 -18.22 7.66
C ALA A 308 17.20 -18.93 7.56
N GLY A 309 16.56 -18.88 6.39
CA GLY A 309 15.30 -19.58 6.12
C GLY A 309 15.44 -21.11 6.21
N GLY A 310 16.53 -21.65 5.72
CA GLY A 310 16.82 -23.09 5.82
C GLY A 310 17.07 -23.57 7.26
N TRP A 311 17.71 -22.76 8.10
CA TRP A 311 18.07 -23.15 9.47
C TRP A 311 17.01 -22.73 10.50
N LEU A 312 16.46 -21.54 10.38
CA LEU A 312 15.58 -20.93 11.38
C LEU A 312 14.10 -20.88 10.92
N GLY A 313 13.82 -21.16 9.65
CA GLY A 313 12.48 -21.01 9.09
C GLY A 313 11.44 -21.87 9.82
N CYS A 314 11.67 -23.18 9.93
CA CYS A 314 10.75 -24.08 10.62
C CYS A 314 10.58 -23.72 12.12
N PRO A 315 11.66 -23.55 12.94
CA PRO A 315 11.49 -23.24 14.35
C PRO A 315 10.84 -21.87 14.59
N VAL A 316 11.19 -20.84 13.80
CA VAL A 316 10.58 -19.52 13.95
C VAL A 316 9.10 -19.52 13.55
N LEU A 317 8.76 -20.15 12.43
CA LEU A 317 7.36 -20.23 11.98
C LEU A 317 6.51 -21.05 12.95
N SER A 318 7.03 -22.13 13.52
CA SER A 318 6.28 -22.91 14.52
C SER A 318 6.08 -22.16 15.84
N ILE A 319 6.99 -21.27 16.23
CA ILE A 319 6.80 -20.44 17.44
C ILE A 319 5.79 -19.32 17.18
N VAL A 320 5.79 -18.75 15.96
CA VAL A 320 4.94 -17.59 15.63
C VAL A 320 3.51 -18.01 15.29
N PHE A 321 3.33 -19.15 14.64
CA PHE A 321 2.03 -19.59 14.12
C PHE A 321 1.49 -20.89 14.76
N GLY A 322 2.25 -21.56 15.61
CA GLY A 322 1.84 -22.81 16.29
C GLY A 322 2.13 -24.01 15.44
#